data_7d58f81339ba2862e5e8dbb68456d095
#
_entry.id   7d58f81339ba2862e5e8dbb68456d095
#
_cell.length_a   1.000
_cell.length_b   1.000
_cell.length_c   1.000
_cell.angle_alpha   90.00
_cell.angle_beta   90.00
_cell.angle_gamma   90.00
#
_symmetry.space_group_name_H-M   'P 1'
#
loop_
_entity.id
_entity.type
_entity.pdbx_description
1 polymer ?
#
loop_
_entity_poly.entity_id
_entity_poly.type
_entity_poly.pdbx_seq_one_letter_code
_entity_poly.pdbx_strand_id
1 'polypeptide(L)'
;KKSKYSRFKKQMQEFLLNMSNNQVKNKDLIVGLDIGTSKVVCLVGKYDSSNNLEILSLGTYPSSGLKKGVVVNIDATTDAIEKAVEQAQSLIDEKIRNIFVGIAGNHVKSLNSEGVVGIKDKEVKQSDVDAVIESARAVAVPSDQTMLHVIPQEYTIDEQDSIKEPIGMTGVRLKSSVHLVTCASNAISNIEKCISSCDLNANAFVLEQLASSYSILTEDEKDLGVCIVDIGGGTTDIAILNSGSIIFTGVIPIACLLYTSDAADDTPCVDLGGRRII
;
A
#
# COMPACT_ATOMS: atom_id res chain seq x y z
N LYS A 1 0.40 25.23 9.10
CA LYS A 1 -0.43 24.09 8.60
C LYS A 1 0.02 23.60 7.21
N LYS A 2 0.47 24.45 6.28
CA LYS A 2 0.97 24.04 4.95
C LYS A 2 2.29 23.23 4.97
N SER A 3 3.12 23.38 5.98
CA SER A 3 4.47 22.77 6.07
C SER A 3 4.44 21.25 6.36
N LYS A 4 3.51 20.77 7.20
CA LYS A 4 3.40 19.33 7.55
C LYS A 4 2.88 18.48 6.38
N TYR A 5 1.90 18.98 5.62
CA TYR A 5 1.35 18.30 4.45
C TYR A 5 2.37 18.15 3.32
N SER A 6 3.22 19.15 3.13
CA SER A 6 4.34 19.13 2.18
C SER A 6 5.41 18.09 2.56
N ARG A 7 5.66 17.89 3.85
CA ARG A 7 6.70 16.99 4.37
C ARG A 7 6.28 15.53 4.27
N PHE A 8 5.03 15.22 4.60
CA PHE A 8 4.45 13.89 4.47
C PHE A 8 4.32 13.44 3.01
N LYS A 9 3.89 14.35 2.13
CA LYS A 9 3.88 14.15 0.68
C LYS A 9 5.29 13.82 0.15
N LYS A 10 6.31 14.42 0.74
CA LYS A 10 7.73 14.14 0.45
C LYS A 10 8.14 12.77 0.96
N GLN A 11 7.73 12.34 2.16
CA GLN A 11 8.03 11.00 2.69
C GLN A 11 7.34 9.89 1.88
N MET A 12 6.12 10.09 1.42
CA MET A 12 5.46 9.13 0.54
C MET A 12 6.04 9.15 -0.88
N GLN A 13 6.42 10.32 -1.38
CA GLN A 13 7.21 10.43 -2.63
C GLN A 13 8.58 9.78 -2.48
N GLU A 14 9.25 9.94 -1.35
CA GLU A 14 10.53 9.28 -1.07
C GLU A 14 10.34 7.76 -0.85
N PHE A 15 9.26 7.31 -0.23
CA PHE A 15 8.90 5.90 -0.13
C PHE A 15 8.61 5.28 -1.51
N LEU A 16 7.83 5.97 -2.34
CA LEU A 16 7.57 5.59 -3.73
C LEU A 16 8.82 5.78 -4.62
N LEU A 17 9.66 6.79 -4.36
CA LEU A 17 10.92 7.06 -5.07
C LEU A 17 12.03 6.08 -4.66
N ASN A 18 12.08 5.64 -3.41
CA ASN A 18 13.01 4.60 -2.98
C ASN A 18 12.62 3.21 -3.51
N MET A 19 11.35 3.01 -3.87
CA MET A 19 10.88 1.79 -4.54
C MET A 19 11.12 1.81 -6.06
N SER A 20 11.30 2.97 -6.67
CA SER A 20 11.69 3.09 -8.08
C SER A 20 12.85 4.06 -8.21
N ASN A 21 14.04 3.54 -8.53
CA ASN A 21 15.23 4.35 -8.91
C ASN A 21 15.02 5.14 -10.22
N ASN A 22 13.79 5.34 -10.65
CA ASN A 22 13.41 6.15 -11.79
C ASN A 22 12.65 7.39 -11.34
N GLN A 23 13.25 8.55 -11.57
CA GLN A 23 12.65 9.87 -11.35
C GLN A 23 11.29 9.97 -12.06
N VAL A 24 10.18 9.93 -11.31
CA VAL A 24 8.88 10.39 -11.82
C VAL A 24 8.99 11.89 -12.01
N LYS A 25 9.17 12.33 -13.25
CA LYS A 25 9.09 13.75 -13.60
C LYS A 25 7.66 14.22 -13.39
N ASN A 26 7.46 15.44 -12.91
CA ASN A 26 6.15 16.09 -12.64
C ASN A 26 5.16 16.13 -13.82
N LYS A 27 5.39 15.35 -14.89
CA LYS A 27 4.56 15.29 -16.09
C LYS A 27 4.01 13.90 -16.38
N ASP A 28 4.45 12.87 -15.63
CA ASP A 28 4.07 11.49 -15.92
C ASP A 28 2.72 11.14 -15.28
N LEU A 29 1.95 10.30 -15.95
CA LEU A 29 0.72 9.72 -15.42
C LEU A 29 1.03 8.89 -14.17
N ILE A 30 0.17 9.01 -13.17
CA ILE A 30 0.12 8.14 -11.99
C ILE A 30 -1.08 7.23 -12.16
N VAL A 31 -0.82 5.94 -12.29
CA VAL A 31 -1.87 4.96 -12.53
C VAL A 31 -1.90 3.95 -11.40
N GLY A 32 -3.02 3.88 -10.70
CA GLY A 32 -3.31 2.85 -9.70
C GLY A 32 -4.20 1.76 -10.30
N LEU A 33 -3.81 0.50 -10.11
CA LEU A 33 -4.59 -0.66 -10.47
C LEU A 33 -4.94 -1.44 -9.20
N ASP A 34 -6.24 -1.52 -8.90
CA ASP A 34 -6.80 -2.37 -7.86
C ASP A 34 -7.42 -3.61 -8.52
N ILE A 35 -6.90 -4.80 -8.15
CA ILE A 35 -7.34 -6.08 -8.69
C ILE A 35 -8.14 -6.80 -7.59
N GLY A 36 -9.39 -6.36 -7.40
CA GLY A 36 -10.27 -6.91 -6.37
C GLY A 36 -10.99 -8.19 -6.79
N THR A 37 -11.60 -8.88 -5.82
CA THR A 37 -12.36 -10.12 -6.06
C THR A 37 -13.65 -9.86 -6.82
N SER A 38 -14.29 -8.69 -6.68
CA SER A 38 -15.54 -8.34 -7.36
C SER A 38 -15.35 -7.48 -8.59
N LYS A 39 -14.37 -6.61 -8.60
CA LYS A 39 -14.07 -5.68 -9.70
C LYS A 39 -12.59 -5.41 -9.81
N VAL A 40 -12.13 -5.07 -11.00
CA VAL A 40 -10.82 -4.46 -11.27
C VAL A 40 -11.04 -2.98 -11.54
N VAL A 41 -10.24 -2.12 -10.93
CA VAL A 41 -10.33 -0.66 -11.07
C VAL A 41 -8.98 -0.11 -11.51
N CYS A 42 -8.99 0.67 -12.59
CA CYS A 42 -7.83 1.42 -13.08
C CYS A 42 -8.11 2.91 -12.90
N LEU A 43 -7.36 3.57 -12.03
CA LEU A 43 -7.48 5.00 -11.74
C LEU A 43 -6.26 5.73 -12.29
N VAL A 44 -6.49 6.76 -13.10
CA VAL A 44 -5.42 7.58 -13.70
C VAL A 44 -5.47 8.99 -13.16
N GLY A 45 -4.34 9.47 -12.69
CA GLY A 45 -4.17 10.82 -12.20
C GLY A 45 -2.87 11.45 -12.66
N LYS A 46 -2.74 12.75 -12.43
CA LYS A 46 -1.56 13.55 -12.71
C LYS A 46 -1.42 14.68 -11.70
N TYR A 47 -0.21 15.08 -11.37
CA TYR A 47 -0.02 16.27 -10.58
C TYR A 47 -0.11 17.54 -11.46
N ASP A 48 -0.91 18.50 -11.02
CA ASP A 48 -0.97 19.84 -11.62
C ASP A 48 0.30 20.66 -11.29
N SER A 49 0.40 21.85 -11.87
CA SER A 49 1.51 22.79 -11.61
C SER A 49 1.58 23.25 -10.15
N SER A 50 0.50 23.13 -9.40
CA SER A 50 0.39 23.45 -7.98
C SER A 50 0.65 22.24 -7.08
N ASN A 51 1.04 21.11 -7.68
CA ASN A 51 1.31 19.84 -7.00
C ASN A 51 0.07 19.23 -6.29
N ASN A 52 -1.13 19.45 -6.85
CA ASN A 52 -2.33 18.72 -6.45
C ASN A 52 -2.55 17.57 -7.42
N LEU A 53 -3.02 16.44 -6.89
CA LEU A 53 -3.38 15.29 -7.71
C LEU A 53 -4.75 15.54 -8.36
N GLU A 54 -4.77 15.57 -9.70
CA GLU A 54 -5.97 15.63 -10.50
C GLU A 54 -6.28 14.24 -11.05
N ILE A 55 -7.52 13.78 -10.89
CA ILE A 55 -8.00 12.52 -11.47
C ILE A 55 -8.43 12.76 -12.90
N LEU A 56 -7.80 12.08 -13.84
CA LEU A 56 -8.04 12.23 -15.28
C LEU A 56 -9.05 11.21 -15.81
N SER A 57 -8.94 9.95 -15.35
CA SER A 57 -9.84 8.90 -15.82
C SER A 57 -9.99 7.76 -14.80
N LEU A 58 -11.06 7.00 -14.98
CA LEU A 58 -11.39 5.81 -14.21
C LEU A 58 -11.93 4.73 -15.16
N GLY A 59 -11.35 3.53 -15.08
CA GLY A 59 -11.87 2.34 -15.72
C GLY A 59 -12.25 1.29 -14.68
N THR A 60 -13.38 0.60 -14.89
CA THR A 60 -13.85 -0.43 -13.96
C THR A 60 -14.42 -1.60 -14.74
N TYR A 61 -14.01 -2.83 -14.36
CA TYR A 61 -14.55 -4.04 -14.99
C TYR A 61 -14.81 -5.13 -13.94
N PRO A 62 -15.88 -5.94 -14.07
CA PRO A 62 -16.15 -7.04 -13.17
C PRO A 62 -14.99 -8.05 -13.16
N SER A 63 -14.59 -8.50 -11.96
CA SER A 63 -13.53 -9.49 -11.79
C SER A 63 -14.09 -10.90 -11.79
N SER A 64 -13.45 -11.84 -12.50
CA SER A 64 -13.86 -13.24 -12.55
C SER A 64 -12.72 -14.23 -12.30
N GLY A 65 -11.49 -13.75 -12.20
CA GLY A 65 -10.27 -14.58 -12.06
C GLY A 65 -9.70 -14.65 -10.64
N LEU A 66 -10.32 -13.98 -9.65
CA LEU A 66 -9.85 -13.94 -8.28
C LEU A 66 -10.79 -14.65 -7.31
N LYS A 67 -10.21 -15.27 -6.28
CA LYS A 67 -10.95 -15.81 -5.13
C LYS A 67 -10.22 -15.44 -3.85
N LYS A 68 -10.90 -14.70 -2.96
CA LYS A 68 -10.34 -14.23 -1.67
C LYS A 68 -9.01 -13.49 -1.84
N GLY A 69 -8.93 -12.59 -2.83
CA GLY A 69 -7.72 -11.81 -3.12
C GLY A 69 -6.60 -12.57 -3.84
N VAL A 70 -6.80 -13.85 -4.22
CA VAL A 70 -5.79 -14.67 -4.90
C VAL A 70 -6.19 -14.94 -6.33
N VAL A 71 -5.28 -14.79 -7.28
CA VAL A 71 -5.49 -15.17 -8.69
C VAL A 71 -5.62 -16.68 -8.80
N VAL A 72 -6.79 -17.14 -9.24
CA VAL A 72 -7.10 -18.56 -9.50
C VAL A 72 -7.25 -18.87 -10.98
N ASN A 73 -7.41 -17.85 -11.83
CA ASN A 73 -7.44 -17.97 -13.27
C ASN A 73 -6.74 -16.77 -13.90
N ILE A 74 -5.57 -17.02 -14.49
CA ILE A 74 -4.71 -15.97 -15.09
C ILE A 74 -5.42 -15.31 -16.28
N ASP A 75 -5.99 -16.09 -17.20
CA ASP A 75 -6.62 -15.57 -18.42
C ASP A 75 -7.80 -14.67 -18.10
N ALA A 76 -8.68 -15.11 -17.19
CA ALA A 76 -9.84 -14.31 -16.76
C ALA A 76 -9.42 -13.03 -16.01
N THR A 77 -8.35 -13.07 -15.22
CA THR A 77 -7.81 -11.90 -14.55
C THR A 77 -7.19 -10.93 -15.54
N THR A 78 -6.43 -11.45 -16.52
CA THR A 78 -5.84 -10.64 -17.59
C THR A 78 -6.90 -9.91 -18.40
N ASP A 79 -7.96 -10.60 -18.84
CA ASP A 79 -9.10 -9.99 -19.58
C ASP A 79 -9.75 -8.87 -18.76
N ALA A 80 -9.95 -9.08 -17.46
CA ALA A 80 -10.55 -8.06 -16.59
C ALA A 80 -9.64 -6.83 -16.40
N ILE A 81 -8.31 -7.03 -16.29
CA ILE A 81 -7.33 -5.95 -16.22
C ILE A 81 -7.33 -5.17 -17.54
N GLU A 82 -7.22 -5.86 -18.68
CA GLU A 82 -7.18 -5.26 -20.01
C GLU A 82 -8.40 -4.36 -20.22
N LYS A 83 -9.60 -4.85 -19.95
CA LYS A 83 -10.84 -4.07 -20.12
C LYS A 83 -10.95 -2.87 -19.19
N ALA A 84 -10.52 -3.00 -17.94
CA ALA A 84 -10.48 -1.87 -17.01
C ALA A 84 -9.48 -0.79 -17.46
N VAL A 85 -8.32 -1.22 -17.95
CA VAL A 85 -7.29 -0.30 -18.47
C VAL A 85 -7.72 0.33 -19.79
N GLU A 86 -8.33 -0.42 -20.72
CA GLU A 86 -8.86 0.11 -21.97
C GLU A 86 -9.93 1.18 -21.72
N GLN A 87 -10.83 0.95 -20.76
CA GLN A 87 -11.85 1.92 -20.37
C GLN A 87 -11.19 3.21 -19.82
N ALA A 88 -10.21 3.11 -18.94
CA ALA A 88 -9.46 4.27 -18.44
C ALA A 88 -8.69 4.97 -19.57
N GLN A 89 -8.05 4.21 -20.46
CA GLN A 89 -7.26 4.71 -21.58
C GLN A 89 -8.11 5.49 -22.60
N SER A 90 -9.39 5.10 -22.79
CA SER A 90 -10.29 5.74 -23.78
C SER A 90 -10.59 7.21 -23.44
N LEU A 91 -10.34 7.65 -22.23
CA LEU A 91 -10.60 9.01 -21.73
C LEU A 91 -9.36 9.90 -21.72
N ILE A 92 -8.19 9.37 -22.09
CA ILE A 92 -6.91 10.08 -22.08
C ILE A 92 -6.10 9.79 -23.35
N ASP A 93 -5.34 10.78 -23.83
CA ASP A 93 -4.52 10.65 -25.03
C ASP A 93 -3.18 9.93 -24.74
N GLU A 94 -2.64 10.08 -23.53
CA GLU A 94 -1.35 9.55 -23.11
C GLU A 94 -1.43 8.05 -22.79
N LYS A 95 -0.53 7.23 -23.39
CA LYS A 95 -0.60 5.76 -23.22
C LYS A 95 -0.23 5.33 -21.79
N ILE A 96 -1.11 4.55 -21.16
CA ILE A 96 -0.85 3.86 -19.89
C ILE A 96 0.19 2.76 -20.11
N ARG A 97 1.27 2.77 -19.34
CA ARG A 97 2.32 1.74 -19.39
C ARG A 97 2.77 1.30 -18.01
N ASN A 98 2.96 2.25 -17.11
CA ASN A 98 3.49 2.02 -15.77
C ASN A 98 2.38 2.19 -14.74
N ILE A 99 2.24 1.23 -13.84
CA ILE A 99 1.15 1.18 -12.89
C ILE A 99 1.66 0.86 -11.47
N PHE A 100 0.94 1.36 -10.47
CA PHE A 100 1.05 0.92 -9.09
C PHE A 100 -0.09 -0.07 -8.82
N VAL A 101 0.22 -1.21 -8.23
CA VAL A 101 -0.72 -2.32 -8.08
C VAL A 101 -1.08 -2.52 -6.63
N GLY A 102 -2.38 -2.48 -6.32
CA GLY A 102 -2.90 -2.85 -5.01
C GLY A 102 -2.71 -4.35 -4.75
N ILE A 103 -2.31 -4.69 -3.53
CA ILE A 103 -2.27 -6.07 -3.04
C ILE A 103 -3.00 -6.16 -1.71
N ALA A 104 -3.97 -7.07 -1.65
CA ALA A 104 -4.65 -7.52 -0.46
C ALA A 104 -4.91 -9.03 -0.53
N GLY A 105 -5.26 -9.63 0.60
CA GLY A 105 -5.62 -11.05 0.65
C GLY A 105 -4.82 -11.84 1.68
N ASN A 106 -5.22 -13.09 1.91
CA ASN A 106 -4.68 -13.96 2.96
C ASN A 106 -3.21 -14.40 2.76
N HIS A 107 -2.65 -14.11 1.60
CA HIS A 107 -1.24 -14.33 1.25
C HIS A 107 -0.32 -13.21 1.71
N VAL A 108 -0.89 -12.10 2.21
CA VAL A 108 -0.17 -11.02 2.88
C VAL A 108 -0.07 -11.34 4.38
N LYS A 109 1.12 -11.19 4.93
CA LYS A 109 1.43 -11.36 6.35
C LYS A 109 2.20 -10.17 6.86
N SER A 110 2.08 -9.88 8.14
CA SER A 110 2.86 -8.82 8.77
C SER A 110 3.41 -9.24 10.11
N LEU A 111 4.47 -8.58 10.52
CA LEU A 111 5.07 -8.70 11.84
C LEU A 111 5.76 -7.39 12.22
N ASN A 112 5.86 -7.13 13.51
CA ASN A 112 6.66 -6.03 14.01
C ASN A 112 8.07 -6.54 14.36
N SER A 113 9.07 -5.74 14.05
CA SER A 113 10.47 -6.01 14.32
C SER A 113 11.15 -4.78 14.89
N GLU A 114 12.28 -4.99 15.54
CA GLU A 114 13.09 -3.94 16.12
C GLU A 114 14.52 -4.04 15.62
N GLY A 115 15.09 -2.90 15.26
CA GLY A 115 16.51 -2.76 14.96
C GLY A 115 17.20 -1.89 15.99
N VAL A 116 18.50 -2.13 16.20
CA VAL A 116 19.33 -1.34 17.12
C VAL A 116 20.70 -1.14 16.50
N VAL A 117 21.18 0.11 16.54
CA VAL A 117 22.53 0.47 16.09
C VAL A 117 23.19 1.46 17.05
N GLY A 118 24.52 1.49 17.09
CA GLY A 118 25.30 2.51 17.79
C GLY A 118 25.45 3.76 16.93
N ILE A 119 25.27 4.94 17.52
CA ILE A 119 25.47 6.23 16.88
C ILE A 119 26.96 6.58 16.94
N LYS A 120 27.63 6.69 15.78
CA LYS A 120 29.07 6.84 15.71
C LYS A 120 29.60 8.22 16.17
N ASP A 121 28.92 9.28 15.77
CA ASP A 121 29.35 10.67 15.98
C ASP A 121 28.55 11.38 17.07
N LYS A 122 27.88 10.64 17.95
CA LYS A 122 27.00 11.15 19.02
C LYS A 122 25.79 11.98 18.49
N GLU A 123 25.65 12.15 17.20
CA GLU A 123 24.54 12.83 16.55
C GLU A 123 23.99 11.92 15.46
N VAL A 124 22.69 11.68 15.45
CA VAL A 124 22.01 10.80 14.50
C VAL A 124 22.05 11.40 13.09
N LYS A 125 22.59 10.64 12.15
CA LYS A 125 22.63 10.95 10.72
C LYS A 125 21.67 10.06 9.94
N GLN A 126 21.42 10.42 8.68
CA GLN A 126 20.60 9.57 7.78
C GLN A 126 21.16 8.15 7.67
N SER A 127 22.50 8.00 7.64
CA SER A 127 23.16 6.69 7.61
C SER A 127 22.84 5.80 8.82
N ASP A 128 22.61 6.39 10.00
CA ASP A 128 22.26 5.64 11.20
C ASP A 128 20.79 5.22 11.15
N VAL A 129 19.91 6.09 10.60
CA VAL A 129 18.52 5.77 10.34
C VAL A 129 18.40 4.62 9.32
N ASP A 130 19.12 4.69 8.21
CA ASP A 130 19.15 3.62 7.21
C ASP A 130 19.67 2.30 7.82
N ALA A 131 20.74 2.38 8.61
CA ALA A 131 21.33 1.21 9.26
C ALA A 131 20.40 0.56 10.31
N VAL A 132 19.66 1.34 11.09
CA VAL A 132 18.72 0.80 12.09
C VAL A 132 17.49 0.15 11.42
N ILE A 133 17.02 0.71 10.31
CA ILE A 133 15.94 0.11 9.51
C ILE A 133 16.42 -1.21 8.88
N GLU A 134 17.61 -1.25 8.30
CA GLU A 134 18.19 -2.50 7.77
C GLU A 134 18.41 -3.54 8.85
N SER A 135 18.84 -3.13 10.06
CA SER A 135 18.93 -4.01 11.23
C SER A 135 17.57 -4.61 11.60
N ALA A 136 16.51 -3.79 11.61
CA ALA A 136 15.16 -4.26 11.88
C ALA A 136 14.61 -5.17 10.77
N ARG A 137 15.02 -4.92 9.52
CA ARG A 137 14.64 -5.72 8.35
C ARG A 137 15.31 -7.09 8.30
N ALA A 138 16.43 -7.27 8.99
CA ALA A 138 17.24 -8.50 8.99
C ALA A 138 16.56 -9.67 9.72
N VAL A 139 15.26 -9.82 9.56
CA VAL A 139 14.47 -10.95 10.08
C VAL A 139 14.45 -12.06 9.05
N ALA A 140 14.49 -13.31 9.51
CA ALA A 140 14.36 -14.47 8.63
C ALA A 140 12.97 -14.50 7.97
N VAL A 141 12.91 -14.09 6.71
CA VAL A 141 11.70 -14.21 5.87
C VAL A 141 11.71 -15.60 5.25
N PRO A 142 10.60 -16.37 5.33
CA PRO A 142 10.47 -17.66 4.65
C PRO A 142 10.77 -17.53 3.14
N SER A 143 11.38 -18.54 2.54
CA SER A 143 11.82 -18.53 1.14
C SER A 143 10.68 -18.38 0.13
N ASP A 144 9.45 -18.70 0.53
CA ASP A 144 8.22 -18.55 -0.26
C ASP A 144 7.55 -17.17 -0.10
N GLN A 145 8.15 -16.27 0.71
CA GLN A 145 7.66 -14.92 0.96
C GLN A 145 8.62 -13.87 0.40
N THR A 146 8.06 -12.78 -0.06
CA THR A 146 8.78 -11.57 -0.50
C THR A 146 8.43 -10.40 0.41
N MET A 147 9.42 -9.62 0.83
CA MET A 147 9.20 -8.39 1.58
C MET A 147 8.48 -7.37 0.69
N LEU A 148 7.28 -6.96 1.10
CA LEU A 148 6.47 -5.98 0.37
C LEU A 148 6.74 -4.56 0.89
N HIS A 149 6.64 -4.38 2.21
CA HIS A 149 6.88 -3.08 2.85
C HIS A 149 7.70 -3.21 4.13
N VAL A 150 8.49 -2.17 4.39
CA VAL A 150 9.17 -1.90 5.67
C VAL A 150 8.71 -0.52 6.12
N ILE A 151 7.87 -0.46 7.14
CA ILE A 151 7.20 0.77 7.57
C ILE A 151 7.76 1.14 8.96
N PRO A 152 8.62 2.16 9.06
CA PRO A 152 9.06 2.66 10.35
C PRO A 152 7.89 3.19 11.18
N GLN A 153 7.86 2.85 12.45
CA GLN A 153 6.81 3.27 13.39
C GLN A 153 7.33 4.43 14.25
N GLU A 154 8.35 4.16 15.05
CA GLU A 154 8.96 5.14 15.95
C GLU A 154 10.44 4.84 16.14
N TYR A 155 11.17 5.83 16.65
CA TYR A 155 12.56 5.70 17.03
C TYR A 155 12.72 5.95 18.54
N THR A 156 13.74 5.31 19.12
CA THR A 156 14.18 5.52 20.50
C THR A 156 15.66 5.87 20.46
N ILE A 157 16.05 6.95 21.14
CA ILE A 157 17.44 7.33 21.34
C ILE A 157 17.76 7.18 22.80
N ASP A 158 18.69 6.28 23.12
CA ASP A 158 19.04 5.86 24.48
C ASP A 158 17.80 5.39 25.28
N GLU A 159 17.24 6.23 26.14
CA GLU A 159 16.03 5.97 26.94
C GLU A 159 14.81 6.83 26.51
N GLN A 160 15.00 7.71 25.51
CA GLN A 160 13.93 8.55 25.00
C GLN A 160 13.22 7.86 23.83
N ASP A 161 11.98 7.47 24.03
CA ASP A 161 11.10 6.82 23.06
C ASP A 161 10.20 7.82 22.29
N SER A 162 9.33 7.28 21.45
CA SER A 162 8.31 8.02 20.69
C SER A 162 8.86 9.15 19.80
N ILE A 163 10.08 8.99 19.30
CA ILE A 163 10.72 9.94 18.40
C ILE A 163 10.29 9.63 16.96
N LYS A 164 9.76 10.64 16.25
CA LYS A 164 9.38 10.52 14.84
C LYS A 164 10.48 10.98 13.89
N GLU A 165 11.30 11.94 14.27
CA GLU A 165 12.39 12.52 13.48
C GLU A 165 13.69 12.49 14.28
N PRO A 166 14.46 11.41 14.18
CA PRO A 166 15.67 11.26 15.02
C PRO A 166 16.89 12.03 14.49
N ILE A 167 16.92 12.44 13.21
CA ILE A 167 18.07 13.08 12.57
C ILE A 167 18.44 14.40 13.27
N GLY A 168 19.71 14.57 13.62
CA GLY A 168 20.25 15.73 14.33
C GLY A 168 20.13 15.63 15.84
N MET A 169 19.47 14.61 16.39
CA MET A 169 19.43 14.39 17.84
C MET A 169 20.71 13.75 18.35
N THR A 170 21.09 14.08 19.58
CA THR A 170 22.30 13.55 20.23
C THR A 170 21.98 12.26 21.01
N GLY A 171 22.82 11.25 20.89
CA GLY A 171 22.71 10.00 21.64
C GLY A 171 23.82 9.01 21.31
N VAL A 172 23.77 7.85 21.92
CA VAL A 172 24.76 6.76 21.76
C VAL A 172 24.14 5.57 21.03
N ARG A 173 22.85 5.31 21.24
CA ARG A 173 22.13 4.16 20.71
C ARG A 173 20.84 4.61 20.05
N LEU A 174 20.65 4.20 18.79
CA LEU A 174 19.39 4.38 18.06
C LEU A 174 18.69 3.03 17.92
N LYS A 175 17.42 2.98 18.30
CA LYS A 175 16.51 1.86 18.09
C LYS A 175 15.37 2.32 17.18
N SER A 176 14.86 1.44 16.32
CA SER A 176 13.64 1.67 15.54
C SER A 176 12.74 0.46 15.63
N SER A 177 11.45 0.71 15.87
CA SER A 177 10.38 -0.26 15.68
C SER A 177 9.86 -0.13 14.26
N VAL A 178 9.69 -1.25 13.56
CA VAL A 178 9.20 -1.28 12.17
C VAL A 178 8.08 -2.31 11.99
N HIS A 179 7.10 -1.97 11.17
CA HIS A 179 6.10 -2.91 10.70
C HIS A 179 6.55 -3.49 9.37
N LEU A 180 6.79 -4.80 9.33
CA LEU A 180 7.21 -5.53 8.15
C LEU A 180 6.00 -6.22 7.53
N VAL A 181 5.81 -6.03 6.23
CA VAL A 181 4.75 -6.68 5.46
C VAL A 181 5.39 -7.57 4.40
N THR A 182 5.00 -8.84 4.39
CA THR A 182 5.44 -9.83 3.41
C THR A 182 4.25 -10.35 2.61
N CYS A 183 4.52 -10.85 1.42
CA CYS A 183 3.53 -11.44 0.54
C CYS A 183 4.08 -12.74 -0.05
N ALA A 184 3.22 -13.72 -0.28
CA ALA A 184 3.62 -14.96 -0.94
C ALA A 184 4.17 -14.66 -2.35
N SER A 185 5.39 -15.12 -2.64
CA SER A 185 6.11 -14.82 -3.88
C SER A 185 5.35 -15.30 -5.13
N ASN A 186 4.65 -16.43 -5.03
CA ASN A 186 3.83 -16.97 -6.12
C ASN A 186 2.60 -16.07 -6.41
N ALA A 187 2.02 -15.43 -5.40
CA ALA A 187 0.89 -14.51 -5.61
C ALA A 187 1.34 -13.26 -6.38
N ILE A 188 2.47 -12.65 -6.00
CA ILE A 188 3.07 -11.54 -6.75
C ILE A 188 3.37 -11.95 -8.18
N SER A 189 4.04 -13.10 -8.40
CA SER A 189 4.41 -13.58 -9.73
C SER A 189 3.19 -13.85 -10.64
N ASN A 190 2.07 -14.31 -10.08
CA ASN A 190 0.84 -14.50 -10.86
C ASN A 190 0.23 -13.16 -11.29
N ILE A 191 0.20 -12.18 -10.41
CA ILE A 191 -0.26 -10.81 -10.74
C ILE A 191 0.66 -10.18 -11.77
N GLU A 192 1.99 -10.29 -11.62
CA GLU A 192 2.97 -9.80 -12.60
C GLU A 192 2.77 -10.41 -14.00
N LYS A 193 2.44 -11.70 -14.08
CA LYS A 193 2.13 -12.36 -15.36
C LYS A 193 0.88 -11.75 -16.00
N CYS A 194 -0.19 -11.55 -15.24
CA CYS A 194 -1.41 -10.91 -15.76
C CYS A 194 -1.13 -9.51 -16.29
N ILE A 195 -0.38 -8.70 -15.53
CA ILE A 195 -0.01 -7.32 -15.88
C ILE A 195 0.86 -7.29 -17.16
N SER A 196 1.89 -8.15 -17.22
CA SER A 196 2.80 -8.22 -18.36
C SER A 196 2.08 -8.68 -19.63
N SER A 197 1.06 -9.53 -19.52
CA SER A 197 0.24 -9.95 -20.66
C SER A 197 -0.62 -8.82 -21.24
N CYS A 198 -0.84 -7.75 -20.49
CA CYS A 198 -1.53 -6.52 -20.93
C CYS A 198 -0.56 -5.43 -21.44
N ASP A 199 0.71 -5.72 -21.72
CA ASP A 199 1.75 -4.74 -22.06
C ASP A 199 1.96 -3.64 -21.00
N LEU A 200 1.72 -3.96 -19.73
CA LEU A 200 1.90 -3.07 -18.60
C LEU A 200 3.10 -3.47 -17.74
N ASN A 201 3.67 -2.49 -17.03
CA ASN A 201 4.76 -2.69 -16.08
C ASN A 201 4.30 -2.28 -14.68
N ALA A 202 4.44 -3.16 -13.70
CA ALA A 202 4.24 -2.82 -12.30
C ALA A 202 5.45 -2.05 -11.77
N ASN A 203 5.28 -0.77 -11.45
CA ASN A 203 6.31 0.04 -10.81
C ASN A 203 6.52 -0.39 -9.35
N ALA A 204 5.42 -0.68 -8.66
CA ALA A 204 5.44 -1.17 -7.29
C ALA A 204 4.12 -1.88 -6.95
N PHE A 205 4.21 -2.77 -5.98
CA PHE A 205 3.06 -3.37 -5.31
C PHE A 205 2.83 -2.65 -3.98
N VAL A 206 1.60 -2.23 -3.73
CA VAL A 206 1.23 -1.44 -2.56
C VAL A 206 0.16 -2.18 -1.76
N LEU A 207 0.37 -2.31 -0.47
CA LEU A 207 -0.63 -2.87 0.43
C LEU A 207 -1.90 -1.99 0.41
N GLU A 208 -3.07 -2.58 0.12
CA GLU A 208 -4.32 -1.83 -0.04
C GLU A 208 -4.73 -1.09 1.24
N GLN A 209 -4.57 -1.69 2.42
CA GLN A 209 -4.84 -1.03 3.69
C GLN A 209 -3.97 0.22 3.89
N LEU A 210 -2.71 0.19 3.41
CA LEU A 210 -1.82 1.35 3.44
C LEU A 210 -2.33 2.44 2.51
N ALA A 211 -2.69 2.08 1.26
CA ALA A 211 -3.26 3.02 0.29
C ALA A 211 -4.55 3.66 0.81
N SER A 212 -5.47 2.87 1.36
CA SER A 212 -6.72 3.32 1.97
C SER A 212 -6.45 4.29 3.12
N SER A 213 -5.48 3.99 3.99
CA SER A 213 -5.13 4.87 5.12
C SER A 213 -4.69 6.26 4.67
N TYR A 214 -3.98 6.35 3.55
CA TYR A 214 -3.54 7.62 2.99
C TYR A 214 -4.64 8.42 2.31
N SER A 215 -5.62 7.74 1.73
CA SER A 215 -6.70 8.40 0.98
C SER A 215 -7.83 8.90 1.84
N ILE A 216 -8.14 8.22 2.97
CA ILE A 216 -9.35 8.50 3.75
C ILE A 216 -9.11 9.09 5.13
N LEU A 217 -7.93 8.87 5.74
CA LEU A 217 -7.64 9.34 7.08
C LEU A 217 -6.98 10.72 7.10
N THR A 218 -7.40 11.55 8.04
CA THR A 218 -6.70 12.78 8.41
C THR A 218 -5.47 12.46 9.26
N GLU A 219 -4.52 13.39 9.34
CA GLU A 219 -3.33 13.22 10.19
C GLU A 219 -3.72 13.12 11.67
N ASP A 220 -4.71 13.90 12.12
CA ASP A 220 -5.19 13.86 13.51
C ASP A 220 -5.76 12.48 13.85
N GLU A 221 -6.51 11.82 12.93
CA GLU A 221 -7.02 10.47 13.15
C GLU A 221 -5.90 9.43 13.24
N LYS A 222 -4.87 9.55 12.40
CA LYS A 222 -3.71 8.66 12.44
C LYS A 222 -2.92 8.84 13.75
N ASP A 223 -2.79 10.08 14.25
CA ASP A 223 -2.07 10.37 15.48
C ASP A 223 -2.82 9.91 16.73
N LEU A 224 -4.15 10.09 16.77
CA LEU A 224 -4.99 9.68 17.90
C LEU A 224 -5.18 8.16 18.01
N GLY A 225 -4.98 7.47 16.91
CA GLY A 225 -5.23 6.04 16.81
C GLY A 225 -6.56 5.72 16.15
N VAL A 226 -6.53 4.88 15.10
CA VAL A 226 -7.70 4.51 14.32
C VAL A 226 -7.58 3.10 13.79
N CYS A 227 -8.70 2.42 13.67
CA CYS A 227 -8.81 1.13 12.97
C CYS A 227 -9.55 1.34 11.66
N ILE A 228 -8.92 0.94 10.55
CA ILE A 228 -9.56 0.86 9.25
C ILE A 228 -10.03 -0.57 9.05
N VAL A 229 -11.27 -0.73 8.62
CA VAL A 229 -11.83 -2.00 8.19
C VAL A 229 -12.36 -1.82 6.77
N ASP A 230 -11.70 -2.44 5.81
CA ASP A 230 -12.09 -2.46 4.41
C ASP A 230 -12.78 -3.79 4.10
N ILE A 231 -14.07 -3.75 3.79
CA ILE A 231 -14.89 -4.93 3.53
C ILE A 231 -15.11 -5.04 2.02
N GLY A 232 -14.27 -5.85 1.38
CA GLY A 232 -14.32 -6.10 -0.05
C GLY A 232 -15.32 -7.19 -0.46
N GLY A 233 -15.17 -7.71 -1.68
CA GLY A 233 -15.95 -8.83 -2.19
C GLY A 233 -15.54 -10.19 -1.60
N GLY A 234 -14.25 -10.43 -1.40
CA GLY A 234 -13.69 -11.73 -0.99
C GLY A 234 -12.88 -11.71 0.30
N THR A 235 -12.42 -10.52 0.74
CA THR A 235 -11.62 -10.31 1.96
C THR A 235 -12.15 -9.12 2.74
N THR A 236 -11.89 -9.15 4.03
CA THR A 236 -12.01 -7.98 4.93
C THR A 236 -10.61 -7.68 5.42
N ASP A 237 -10.13 -6.49 5.11
CA ASP A 237 -8.79 -6.04 5.35
C ASP A 237 -8.76 -5.04 6.50
N ILE A 238 -7.87 -5.24 7.46
CA ILE A 238 -7.80 -4.46 8.70
C ILE A 238 -6.44 -3.79 8.79
N ALA A 239 -6.41 -2.51 9.14
CA ALA A 239 -5.21 -1.82 9.57
C ALA A 239 -5.49 -1.02 10.84
N ILE A 240 -4.57 -1.08 11.79
CA ILE A 240 -4.58 -0.26 13.00
C ILE A 240 -3.41 0.70 12.93
N LEU A 241 -3.74 1.99 13.06
CA LEU A 241 -2.76 3.06 13.13
C LEU A 241 -2.77 3.64 14.54
N ASN A 242 -1.61 4.04 15.00
CA ASN A 242 -1.44 4.79 16.25
C ASN A 242 -0.20 5.68 16.12
N SER A 243 -0.27 6.87 16.69
CA SER A 243 0.83 7.84 16.63
C SER A 243 1.35 8.08 15.19
N GLY A 244 0.44 8.10 14.21
CA GLY A 244 0.75 8.35 12.80
C GLY A 244 1.35 7.17 12.04
N SER A 245 1.47 5.99 12.64
CA SER A 245 2.10 4.82 12.03
C SER A 245 1.21 3.59 12.08
N ILE A 246 1.33 2.71 11.09
CA ILE A 246 0.66 1.40 11.10
C ILE A 246 1.36 0.51 12.13
N ILE A 247 0.60 0.00 13.09
CA ILE A 247 1.07 -0.93 14.13
C ILE A 247 0.61 -2.35 13.92
N PHE A 248 -0.45 -2.54 13.14
CA PHE A 248 -1.00 -3.87 12.82
C PHE A 248 -1.68 -3.84 11.45
N THR A 249 -1.52 -4.90 10.68
CA THR A 249 -2.33 -5.21 9.50
C THR A 249 -2.78 -6.67 9.56
N GLY A 250 -4.00 -6.92 9.10
CA GLY A 250 -4.57 -8.26 9.07
C GLY A 250 -5.59 -8.43 7.96
N VAL A 251 -5.84 -9.68 7.58
CA VAL A 251 -6.81 -10.03 6.55
C VAL A 251 -7.69 -11.16 7.04
N ILE A 252 -9.00 -10.97 6.92
CA ILE A 252 -10.00 -12.00 7.19
C ILE A 252 -10.53 -12.47 5.82
N PRO A 253 -10.40 -13.76 5.46
CA PRO A 253 -10.86 -14.29 4.16
C PRO A 253 -12.38 -14.53 4.14
N ILE A 254 -13.14 -13.57 4.67
CA ILE A 254 -14.62 -13.52 4.70
C ILE A 254 -15.02 -12.09 4.33
N ALA A 255 -15.98 -11.95 3.42
CA ALA A 255 -16.47 -10.65 2.97
C ALA A 255 -17.87 -10.79 2.32
N CYS A 256 -18.38 -9.71 1.70
CA CYS A 256 -19.74 -9.60 1.19
C CYS A 256 -20.21 -10.79 0.34
N LEU A 257 -19.39 -11.25 -0.62
CA LEU A 257 -19.80 -12.33 -1.53
C LEU A 257 -19.96 -13.69 -0.86
N LEU A 258 -19.27 -13.93 0.27
CA LEU A 258 -19.42 -15.17 1.04
C LEU A 258 -20.66 -15.14 1.93
N TYR A 259 -21.06 -13.96 2.39
CA TYR A 259 -22.24 -13.78 3.23
C TYR A 259 -23.53 -13.87 2.42
N THR A 260 -23.53 -13.42 1.17
CA THR A 260 -24.71 -13.46 0.29
C THR A 260 -24.94 -14.81 -0.37
N SER A 261 -23.93 -15.67 -0.50
CA SER A 261 -24.08 -16.99 -1.10
C SER A 261 -24.78 -18.02 -0.19
N ASP A 262 -24.84 -17.76 1.13
CA ASP A 262 -25.51 -18.63 2.11
C ASP A 262 -26.94 -18.16 2.48
N ALA A 263 -27.34 -16.97 2.05
CA ALA A 263 -28.69 -16.44 2.28
C ALA A 263 -29.54 -16.69 1.04
N ALA A 264 -30.61 -17.49 1.17
CA ALA A 264 -31.57 -17.79 0.11
C ALA A 264 -32.38 -16.57 -0.41
N ASP A 265 -32.09 -15.38 0.11
CA ASP A 265 -32.69 -14.10 -0.29
C ASP A 265 -31.56 -13.16 -0.74
N ASP A 266 -31.31 -13.14 -2.05
CA ASP A 266 -30.38 -12.24 -2.74
C ASP A 266 -30.78 -10.77 -2.56
N THR A 267 -30.27 -10.13 -1.53
CA THR A 267 -30.10 -8.68 -1.56
C THR A 267 -28.72 -8.39 -2.15
N PRO A 268 -28.64 -7.73 -3.32
CA PRO A 268 -27.34 -7.36 -3.88
C PRO A 268 -26.59 -6.49 -2.87
N CYS A 269 -25.32 -6.82 -2.62
CA CYS A 269 -24.42 -5.92 -1.93
C CYS A 269 -24.40 -4.59 -2.69
N VAL A 270 -25.09 -3.60 -2.17
CA VAL A 270 -25.09 -2.26 -2.76
C VAL A 270 -23.74 -1.65 -2.42
N ASP A 271 -22.95 -1.40 -3.46
CA ASP A 271 -21.76 -0.55 -3.35
C ASP A 271 -22.21 0.88 -3.02
N LEU A 272 -22.48 1.11 -1.75
CA LEU A 272 -22.70 2.44 -1.21
C LEU A 272 -21.31 3.04 -1.05
N GLY A 273 -20.81 3.67 -2.13
CA GLY A 273 -19.53 4.31 -2.19
C GLY A 273 -19.13 4.94 -0.84
N GLY A 274 -18.05 4.44 -0.28
CA GLY A 274 -17.31 5.00 0.82
C GLY A 274 -18.10 5.61 1.96
N ARG A 275 -18.90 4.86 2.71
CA ARG A 275 -19.38 5.34 4.01
C ARG A 275 -18.30 5.13 5.05
N ARG A 276 -17.79 6.27 5.54
CA ARG A 276 -16.95 6.37 6.72
C ARG A 276 -17.67 5.74 7.90
N ILE A 277 -17.15 4.61 8.40
CA ILE A 277 -17.55 4.06 9.69
C ILE A 277 -16.49 4.53 10.68
N ILE A 278 -16.93 5.33 11.65
CA ILE A 278 -16.10 5.80 12.76
C ILE A 278 -16.06 4.71 13.82
#